data_3537acdf4f014fa2b62b63b72a9287a8
#
_entry.id   3537acdf4f014fa2b62b63b72a9287a8
#
_cell.length_a   1.000
_cell.length_b   1.000
_cell.length_c   1.000
_cell.angle_alpha   90.00
_cell.angle_beta   90.00
_cell.angle_gamma   90.00
#
_symmetry.space_group_name_H-M   'P 1'
#
loop_
_entity.id
_entity.type
_entity.pdbx_description
1 polymer ?
#
loop_
_entity_poly.entity_id
_entity_poly.type
_entity_poly.pdbx_seq_one_letter_code
_entity_poly.pdbx_strand_id
1 'polypeptide(L)' 'MIIQPEKETRNVNDLFYESERKRIDMLNREFFHDIELTKKENDVLVWLCGWDEWTIEAVVDVFRKVRNID' A
#
# COMPACT_ATOMS: atom_id res chain seq x y z
N MET A 1 -1.03 10.28 0.52
CA MET A 1 -0.03 9.23 0.78
C MET A 1 -0.60 8.20 1.75
N ILE A 2 -0.28 6.95 1.54
CA ILE A 2 -0.71 5.88 2.45
C ILE A 2 0.08 6.01 3.76
N ILE A 3 -0.61 5.95 4.90
CA ILE A 3 0.00 6.03 6.23
C ILE A 3 -0.20 4.69 6.92
N GLN A 4 0.91 4.01 7.23
CA GLN A 4 0.86 2.73 7.91
C GLN A 4 0.49 2.93 9.39
N PRO A 5 -0.52 2.20 9.90
CA PRO A 5 -0.85 2.26 11.32
C PRO A 5 0.33 1.78 12.18
N GLU A 6 0.44 2.32 13.39
CA GLU A 6 1.51 1.93 14.31
C GLU A 6 1.38 0.46 14.69
N LYS A 7 2.53 -0.22 14.78
CA LYS A 7 2.57 -1.65 15.11
C LYS A 7 1.93 -1.94 16.47
N GLU A 8 2.10 -1.05 17.44
CA GLU A 8 1.62 -1.21 18.81
C GLU A 8 0.09 -1.28 18.90
N THR A 9 -0.61 -0.76 17.90
CA THR A 9 -2.08 -0.78 17.88
C THR A 9 -2.62 -1.99 17.13
N ARG A 10 -1.74 -2.88 16.68
CA ARG A 10 -2.09 -4.01 15.81
C ARG A 10 -1.47 -5.30 16.32
N ASN A 11 -2.20 -6.40 16.13
CA ASN A 11 -1.69 -7.72 16.48
C ASN A 11 -1.00 -8.37 15.27
N VAL A 12 0.16 -7.83 14.91
CA VAL A 12 0.95 -8.32 13.77
C VAL A 12 2.40 -8.54 14.21
N ASN A 13 3.10 -9.50 13.56
CA ASN A 13 4.50 -9.73 13.87
C ASN A 13 5.40 -8.77 13.10
N ASP A 14 6.69 -8.72 13.49
CA ASP A 14 7.64 -7.78 12.91
C ASP A 14 7.87 -8.00 11.42
N LEU A 15 7.96 -9.25 10.99
CA LEU A 15 8.19 -9.57 9.59
C LEU A 15 7.04 -9.11 8.71
N PHE A 16 5.81 -9.33 9.17
CA PHE A 16 4.63 -8.86 8.45
C PHE A 16 4.63 -7.34 8.36
N TYR A 17 4.90 -6.67 9.49
CA TYR A 17 4.87 -5.21 9.54
C TYR A 17 5.90 -4.60 8.58
N GLU A 18 7.12 -5.15 8.55
CA GLU A 18 8.17 -4.69 7.64
C GLU A 18 7.83 -4.95 6.17
N SER A 19 7.27 -6.11 5.86
CA SER A 19 6.83 -6.42 4.49
C SER A 19 5.76 -5.46 4.02
N GLU A 20 4.78 -5.18 4.88
CA GLU A 20 3.70 -4.24 4.59
C GLU A 20 4.27 -2.84 4.36
N ARG A 21 5.23 -2.42 5.19
CA ARG A 21 5.89 -1.12 5.05
C ARG A 21 6.57 -0.98 3.69
N LYS A 22 7.28 -2.00 3.25
CA LYS A 22 7.97 -1.97 1.96
C LYS A 22 6.99 -1.77 0.81
N ARG A 23 5.86 -2.46 0.86
CA ARG A 23 4.83 -2.33 -0.17
C ARG A 23 4.17 -0.95 -0.13
N ILE A 24 3.89 -0.43 1.07
CA ILE A 24 3.35 0.92 1.24
C ILE A 24 4.33 1.96 0.68
N ASP A 25 5.62 1.84 1.03
CA ASP A 25 6.64 2.77 0.55
C ASP A 25 6.73 2.76 -0.98
N MET A 26 6.67 1.59 -1.58
CA MET A 26 6.73 1.45 -3.03
C MET A 26 5.52 2.12 -3.69
N LEU A 27 4.31 1.88 -3.18
CA LEU A 27 3.10 2.48 -3.72
C LEU A 27 3.09 3.99 -3.53
N ASN A 28 3.53 4.48 -2.37
CA ASN A 28 3.61 5.91 -2.14
C ASN A 28 4.59 6.57 -3.09
N ARG A 29 5.75 5.97 -3.26
CA ARG A 29 6.79 6.52 -4.13
C ARG A 29 6.32 6.61 -5.58
N GLU A 30 5.58 5.62 -6.05
CA GLU A 30 5.17 5.55 -7.45
C GLU A 30 3.84 6.23 -7.73
N PHE A 31 2.86 6.16 -6.81
CA PHE A 31 1.50 6.58 -7.13
C PHE A 31 0.90 7.61 -6.17
N PHE A 32 1.22 7.57 -4.89
CA PHE A 32 0.42 8.29 -3.88
C PHE A 32 1.17 9.37 -3.12
N HIS A 33 2.40 9.73 -3.50
CA HIS A 33 3.21 10.66 -2.70
C HIS A 33 2.59 12.05 -2.55
N ASP A 34 1.82 12.51 -3.52
CA ASP A 34 1.17 13.82 -3.48
C ASP A 34 -0.35 13.73 -3.40
N ILE A 35 -0.87 12.58 -3.02
CA ILE A 35 -2.32 12.36 -3.01
C ILE A 35 -2.81 12.30 -1.57
N GLU A 36 -3.84 13.10 -1.27
CA GLU A 36 -4.51 13.06 0.01
C GLU A 36 -5.58 11.98 -0.02
N LEU A 37 -5.52 11.07 0.95
CA LEU A 37 -6.45 9.94 1.03
C LEU A 37 -7.41 10.13 2.20
N THR A 38 -8.66 9.73 2.01
CA THR A 38 -9.60 9.64 3.13
C THR A 38 -9.18 8.49 4.04
N LYS A 39 -9.74 8.47 5.26
CA LYS A 39 -9.45 7.37 6.19
C LYS A 39 -9.82 6.02 5.59
N LYS A 40 -11.00 5.94 4.94
CA LYS A 40 -11.45 4.70 4.32
C LYS A 40 -10.52 4.25 3.21
N GLU A 41 -10.11 5.17 2.36
CA GLU A 41 -9.16 4.87 1.28
C GLU A 41 -7.83 4.38 1.82
N ASN A 42 -7.32 5.06 2.84
CA ASN A 42 -6.07 4.66 3.48
C ASN A 42 -6.19 3.25 4.08
N ASP A 43 -7.27 2.98 4.79
CA ASP A 43 -7.49 1.67 5.44
C ASP A 43 -7.52 0.55 4.40
N VAL A 44 -8.19 0.76 3.27
CA VAL A 44 -8.27 -0.23 2.20
C VAL A 44 -6.90 -0.47 1.57
N LEU A 45 -6.14 0.58 1.34
CA LEU A 45 -4.81 0.45 0.73
C LEU A 45 -3.81 -0.22 1.68
N VAL A 46 -3.91 0.07 2.98
CA VAL A 46 -3.10 -0.65 3.98
C VAL A 46 -3.46 -2.14 3.98
N TRP A 47 -4.76 -2.45 3.96
CA TRP A 47 -5.22 -3.83 3.88
C TRP A 47 -4.65 -4.53 2.63
N LEU A 48 -4.69 -3.86 1.49
CA LEU A 48 -4.16 -4.40 0.25
C LEU A 48 -2.66 -4.71 0.38
N CYS A 49 -1.91 -3.83 0.99
CA CYS A 49 -0.47 -4.01 1.18
C CYS A 49 -0.10 -5.16 2.10
N GLY A 50 -1.07 -5.74 2.80
CA GLY A 50 -0.87 -6.94 3.63
C GLY A 50 -0.89 -8.24 2.84
N TRP A 51 -1.22 -8.20 1.54
CA TRP A 51 -1.24 -9.37 0.68
C TRP A 51 0.17 -9.72 0.21
N ASP A 52 0.30 -10.91 -0.41
CA ASP A 52 1.58 -11.38 -0.88
C ASP A 52 2.09 -10.55 -2.08
N GLU A 53 3.37 -10.73 -2.40
CA GLU A 53 3.98 -9.95 -3.47
C GLU A 53 3.37 -10.21 -4.83
N TRP A 54 2.97 -11.44 -5.09
CA TRP A 54 2.35 -11.80 -6.37
C TRP A 54 1.08 -10.99 -6.61
N THR A 55 0.24 -10.89 -5.58
CA THR A 55 -1.00 -10.11 -5.66
C THR A 55 -0.71 -8.62 -5.84
N ILE A 56 0.25 -8.11 -5.08
CA ILE A 56 0.63 -6.69 -5.15
C ILE A 56 1.22 -6.35 -6.51
N GLU A 57 2.06 -7.21 -7.06
CA GLU A 57 2.64 -6.98 -8.39
C GLU A 57 1.54 -6.88 -9.45
N ALA A 58 0.55 -7.75 -9.40
CA ALA A 58 -0.58 -7.71 -10.34
C ALA A 58 -1.35 -6.39 -10.23
N VAL A 59 -1.63 -5.95 -9.00
CA VAL A 59 -2.34 -4.68 -8.76
C VAL A 59 -1.52 -3.50 -9.25
N VAL A 60 -0.22 -3.49 -9.00
CA VAL A 60 0.68 -2.43 -9.45
C VAL A 60 0.69 -2.36 -10.98
N ASP A 61 0.73 -3.51 -11.64
CA ASP A 61 0.69 -3.56 -13.10
C ASP A 61 -0.61 -2.94 -13.63
N VAL A 62 -1.73 -3.23 -12.99
CA VAL A 62 -3.02 -2.64 -13.38
C VAL A 62 -2.99 -1.12 -13.17
N PHE A 63 -2.45 -0.65 -12.05
CA PHE A 63 -2.32 0.79 -11.78
C PHE A 63 -1.47 1.48 -12.85
N ARG A 64 -0.38 0.86 -13.27
CA ARG A 64 0.48 1.40 -14.31
C ARG A 64 -0.25 1.50 -15.65
N LYS A 65 -1.06 0.49 -15.97
CA LYS A 65 -1.86 0.49 -17.21
C LYS A 65 -2.89 1.62 -17.18
N VAL A 66 -3.57 1.81 -16.05
CA VAL A 66 -4.56 2.87 -15.90
C VAL A 66 -3.87 4.24 -16.01
N ARG A 67 -2.73 4.41 -15.36
CA ARG A 67 -1.99 5.68 -15.38
C ARG A 67 -1.56 6.06 -16.79
N ASN A 68 -1.28 5.08 -17.64
CA ASN A 68 -0.77 5.33 -19.00
C ASN A 68 -1.87 5.43 -20.05
N ILE A 69 -3.14 5.40 -19.65
CA ILE A 69 -4.26 5.64 -20.57
C ILE A 69 -4.46 7.15 -20.70
N ASP A 70 -4.45 7.63 -21.92
CA ASP A 70 -4.69 9.03 -22.23
C ASP A 70 -6.16 9.25 -22.61
#